data_46be1241cde54d9226d33700bff69e1e
#
_entry.id   46be1241cde54d9226d33700bff69e1e
#
_cell.length_a   1.000
_cell.length_b   1.000
_cell.length_c   1.000
_cell.angle_alpha   90.00
_cell.angle_beta   90.00
_cell.angle_gamma   90.00
#
_symmetry.space_group_name_H-M   'P 1'
#
loop_
_entity.id
_entity.type
_entity.pdbx_description
1 polymer ?
#
loop_
_entity_poly.entity_id
_entity_poly.type
_entity_poly.pdbx_seq_one_letter_code
_entity_poly.pdbx_strand_id
1 'polypeptide(L)'
;MSYYFFLGPGLKLPIPPSELTIQTPSQNKTVTLINEGEVNILRKKGLKEISFEALLPQVKYPFASYDLGNYTATAGILALKALDAANVPFPFVVMRMTPNGKVLFFTSMLVTLEDYELYESAENGMDVVVKINLKEYNSYGTSLFKQVAMTALGALATGTAALVSKTRDSSTKTTNKTYTVKKGDTLWGIAKREFNDGQKYKDIAKLNNIANPNKIQVGQVLRLS
;
A
#
# COMPACT_ATOMS: atom_id res chain seq x y z
N MET A 1 -10.55 -0.44 -27.95
CA MET A 1 -9.80 -0.58 -26.70
C MET A 1 -10.58 0.15 -25.62
N SER A 2 -10.77 -0.48 -24.45
CA SER A 2 -11.44 0.15 -23.30
C SER A 2 -10.43 0.35 -22.18
N TYR A 3 -10.42 1.54 -21.61
CA TYR A 3 -9.57 1.91 -20.48
C TYR A 3 -10.46 2.15 -19.27
N TYR A 4 -10.05 1.64 -18.13
CA TYR A 4 -10.72 1.86 -16.85
C TYR A 4 -9.73 2.37 -15.84
N PHE A 5 -10.06 3.48 -15.20
CA PHE A 5 -9.24 4.13 -14.18
C PHE A 5 -9.95 4.07 -12.83
N PHE A 6 -9.26 3.57 -11.84
CA PHE A 6 -9.75 3.47 -10.47
C PHE A 6 -8.81 4.21 -9.52
N LEU A 7 -9.36 5.13 -8.76
CA LEU A 7 -8.67 5.88 -7.70
C LEU A 7 -9.26 5.46 -6.35
N GLY A 8 -8.55 4.60 -5.65
CA GLY A 8 -9.06 4.05 -4.42
C GLY A 8 -10.28 3.12 -4.60
N PRO A 9 -10.96 2.77 -3.49
CA PRO A 9 -12.05 1.80 -3.52
C PRO A 9 -13.37 2.36 -4.06
N GLY A 10 -13.50 3.68 -4.21
CA GLY A 10 -14.80 4.31 -4.51
C GLY A 10 -14.85 5.19 -5.75
N LEU A 11 -13.72 5.51 -6.37
CA LEU A 11 -13.70 6.42 -7.51
C LEU A 11 -13.22 5.71 -8.78
N LYS A 12 -14.19 5.32 -9.62
CA LYS A 12 -13.93 4.92 -11.01
C LYS A 12 -14.20 6.13 -11.89
N LEU A 13 -13.25 6.50 -12.74
CA LEU A 13 -13.50 7.57 -13.68
C LEU A 13 -14.49 7.11 -14.76
N PRO A 14 -15.61 7.82 -14.95
CA PRO A 14 -16.62 7.46 -15.94
C PRO A 14 -16.11 7.60 -17.37
N ILE A 15 -15.28 8.59 -17.60
CA ILE A 15 -14.60 8.85 -18.88
C ILE A 15 -13.10 8.68 -18.64
N PRO A 16 -12.43 7.79 -19.38
CA PRO A 16 -10.98 7.61 -19.23
C PRO A 16 -10.25 8.86 -19.69
N PRO A 17 -9.16 9.25 -19.00
CA PRO A 17 -8.27 10.30 -19.44
C PRO A 17 -7.75 10.06 -20.85
N SER A 18 -7.61 11.15 -21.63
CA SER A 18 -7.00 11.09 -22.97
C SER A 18 -5.50 10.83 -22.92
N GLU A 19 -4.85 11.30 -21.86
CA GLU A 19 -3.42 11.15 -21.63
C GLU A 19 -3.14 10.74 -20.19
N LEU A 20 -2.16 9.86 -20.03
CA LEU A 20 -1.64 9.44 -18.72
C LEU A 20 -0.13 9.51 -18.76
N THR A 21 0.44 10.40 -17.98
CA THR A 21 1.89 10.54 -17.83
C THR A 21 2.35 9.88 -16.55
N ILE A 22 3.30 8.94 -16.65
CA ILE A 22 3.96 8.31 -15.50
C ILE A 22 5.45 8.58 -15.61
N GLN A 23 5.97 9.41 -14.72
CA GLN A 23 7.37 9.78 -14.66
C GLN A 23 8.07 9.03 -13.52
N THR A 24 9.31 8.62 -13.76
CA THR A 24 10.16 8.01 -12.73
C THR A 24 11.42 8.84 -12.63
N PRO A 25 11.48 9.83 -11.72
CA PRO A 25 12.61 10.73 -11.62
C PRO A 25 13.88 9.99 -11.21
N SER A 26 15.01 10.32 -11.85
CA SER A 26 16.32 9.83 -11.43
C SER A 26 16.84 10.72 -10.29
N GLN A 27 17.40 10.10 -9.25
CA GLN A 27 18.06 10.81 -8.15
C GLN A 27 19.59 10.74 -8.24
N ASN A 28 20.12 10.50 -9.43
CA ASN A 28 21.56 10.51 -9.65
C ASN A 28 22.14 11.88 -9.32
N LYS A 29 23.38 11.90 -8.83
CA LYS A 29 24.10 13.13 -8.50
C LYS A 29 25.38 13.19 -9.29
N THR A 30 25.55 14.25 -10.08
CA THR A 30 26.80 14.55 -10.74
C THR A 30 27.70 15.34 -9.79
N VAL A 31 28.96 14.92 -9.67
CA VAL A 31 29.99 15.57 -8.86
C VAL A 31 31.21 15.77 -9.73
N THR A 32 31.76 16.99 -9.74
CA THR A 32 33.01 17.29 -10.42
C THR A 32 34.17 16.99 -9.48
N LEU A 33 35.05 16.09 -9.89
CA LEU A 33 36.27 15.75 -9.16
C LEU A 33 37.43 16.54 -9.71
N ILE A 34 38.33 16.96 -8.80
CA ILE A 34 39.56 17.63 -9.20
C ILE A 34 40.42 16.60 -9.93
N ASN A 35 40.85 16.91 -11.16
CA ASN A 35 41.67 16.10 -12.08
C ASN A 35 40.97 14.91 -12.77
N GLU A 36 39.73 14.55 -12.46
CA GLU A 36 39.05 13.43 -13.10
C GLU A 36 37.77 13.84 -13.88
N GLY A 37 37.37 15.13 -13.78
CA GLY A 37 36.18 15.64 -14.46
C GLY A 37 34.88 15.29 -13.74
N GLU A 38 33.78 15.18 -14.48
CA GLU A 38 32.45 14.90 -13.93
C GLU A 38 32.21 13.40 -13.77
N VAL A 39 31.79 13.03 -12.58
CA VAL A 39 31.38 11.65 -12.25
C VAL A 39 29.91 11.62 -11.87
N ASN A 40 29.13 10.74 -12.51
CA ASN A 40 27.73 10.55 -12.21
C ASN A 40 27.55 9.42 -11.18
N ILE A 41 27.18 9.78 -9.96
CA ILE A 41 26.88 8.84 -8.89
C ILE A 41 25.47 8.31 -9.08
N LEU A 42 25.36 7.03 -9.41
CA LEU A 42 24.09 6.36 -9.61
C LEU A 42 23.39 6.13 -8.27
N ARG A 43 22.14 6.57 -8.17
CA ARG A 43 21.28 6.38 -7.00
C ARG A 43 20.03 5.62 -7.38
N LYS A 44 19.29 5.12 -6.39
CA LYS A 44 17.96 4.55 -6.59
C LYS A 44 17.05 5.61 -7.20
N LYS A 45 16.16 5.17 -8.08
CA LYS A 45 15.13 6.04 -8.67
C LYS A 45 14.22 6.61 -7.59
N GLY A 46 13.72 7.81 -7.81
CA GLY A 46 12.69 8.43 -6.97
C GLY A 46 11.33 7.73 -7.09
N LEU A 47 10.39 8.22 -6.31
CA LEU A 47 9.00 7.78 -6.40
C LEU A 47 8.41 8.20 -7.75
N LYS A 48 7.55 7.36 -8.31
CA LYS A 48 6.87 7.68 -9.56
C LYS A 48 5.88 8.81 -9.34
N GLU A 49 5.84 9.72 -10.26
CA GLU A 49 4.87 10.80 -10.35
C GLU A 49 3.91 10.51 -11.51
N ILE A 50 2.62 10.66 -11.24
CA ILE A 50 1.56 10.33 -12.18
C ILE A 50 0.72 11.58 -12.33
N SER A 51 0.53 12.03 -13.56
CA SER A 51 -0.33 13.15 -13.87
C SER A 51 -1.27 12.82 -15.03
N PHE A 52 -2.51 13.23 -14.91
CA PHE A 52 -3.52 13.10 -15.95
C PHE A 52 -4.67 14.10 -15.75
N GLU A 53 -5.39 14.35 -16.83
CA GLU A 53 -6.60 15.18 -16.82
C GLU A 53 -7.82 14.28 -17.04
N ALA A 54 -8.79 14.37 -16.16
CA ALA A 54 -10.02 13.59 -16.21
C ALA A 54 -11.23 14.52 -16.41
N LEU A 55 -12.12 14.13 -17.30
CA LEU A 55 -13.41 14.79 -17.46
C LEU A 55 -14.43 14.15 -16.52
N LEU A 56 -15.02 14.97 -15.65
CA LEU A 56 -16.12 14.59 -14.77
C LEU A 56 -17.42 15.07 -15.39
N PRO A 57 -18.25 14.16 -15.92
CA PRO A 57 -19.45 14.54 -16.62
C PRO A 57 -20.57 14.93 -15.65
N GLN A 58 -21.25 16.03 -15.94
CA GLN A 58 -22.48 16.40 -15.24
C GLN A 58 -23.71 15.76 -15.89
N VAL A 59 -23.61 15.45 -17.18
CA VAL A 59 -24.65 14.81 -17.98
C VAL A 59 -24.24 13.39 -18.33
N LYS A 60 -25.22 12.51 -18.46
CA LYS A 60 -24.96 11.10 -18.79
C LYS A 60 -24.62 10.93 -20.27
N TYR A 61 -23.39 10.51 -20.54
CA TYR A 61 -22.93 10.22 -21.91
C TYR A 61 -23.05 8.71 -22.23
N PRO A 62 -23.48 8.33 -23.44
CA PRO A 62 -23.65 6.93 -23.83
C PRO A 62 -22.32 6.16 -23.93
N PHE A 63 -21.20 6.86 -24.09
CA PHE A 63 -19.87 6.27 -24.19
C PHE A 63 -19.14 6.15 -22.84
N ALA A 64 -19.68 6.74 -21.78
CA ALA A 64 -19.09 6.72 -20.45
C ALA A 64 -19.52 5.48 -19.66
N SER A 65 -18.65 5.00 -18.78
CA SER A 65 -18.88 3.80 -17.98
C SER A 65 -19.37 4.16 -16.58
N TYR A 66 -20.65 3.88 -16.31
CA TYR A 66 -21.33 4.24 -15.05
C TYR A 66 -21.61 3.04 -14.14
N ASP A 67 -20.73 2.06 -14.09
CA ASP A 67 -20.98 0.78 -13.40
C ASP A 67 -21.25 0.93 -11.88
N LEU A 68 -20.94 2.08 -11.27
CA LEU A 68 -21.09 2.34 -9.82
C LEU A 68 -22.20 3.38 -9.51
N GLY A 69 -23.20 3.54 -10.35
CA GLY A 69 -24.34 4.43 -10.11
C GLY A 69 -24.31 5.73 -10.93
N ASN A 70 -25.20 6.65 -10.60
CA ASN A 70 -25.26 7.96 -11.27
C ASN A 70 -24.05 8.80 -10.86
N TYR A 71 -23.06 8.86 -11.74
CA TYR A 71 -21.89 9.67 -11.54
C TYR A 71 -22.14 11.07 -12.10
N THR A 72 -22.25 12.02 -11.21
CA THR A 72 -22.26 13.45 -11.56
C THR A 72 -20.90 14.07 -11.26
N ALA A 73 -20.53 15.15 -11.91
CA ALA A 73 -19.31 15.89 -11.61
C ALA A 73 -19.19 16.20 -10.10
N THR A 74 -20.31 16.58 -9.47
CA THR A 74 -20.39 16.84 -8.03
C THR A 74 -19.97 15.63 -7.19
N ALA A 75 -20.42 14.42 -7.55
CA ALA A 75 -20.05 13.20 -6.82
C ALA A 75 -18.56 12.87 -6.99
N GLY A 76 -17.99 13.07 -8.18
CA GLY A 76 -16.57 12.92 -8.46
C GLY A 76 -15.70 13.88 -7.65
N ILE A 77 -16.10 15.16 -7.61
CA ILE A 77 -15.42 16.19 -6.81
C ILE A 77 -15.48 15.85 -5.31
N LEU A 78 -16.64 15.41 -4.82
CA LEU A 78 -16.78 15.02 -3.41
C LEU A 78 -15.89 13.82 -3.06
N ALA A 79 -15.79 12.84 -3.96
CA ALA A 79 -14.92 11.70 -3.79
C ALA A 79 -13.42 12.10 -3.76
N LEU A 80 -13.00 13.03 -4.63
CA LEU A 80 -11.64 13.58 -4.62
C LEU A 80 -11.35 14.34 -3.33
N LYS A 81 -12.26 15.19 -2.87
CA LYS A 81 -12.15 15.90 -1.58
C LYS A 81 -12.06 14.92 -0.41
N ALA A 82 -12.78 13.81 -0.45
CA ALA A 82 -12.71 12.80 0.58
C ALA A 82 -11.36 12.06 0.58
N LEU A 83 -10.79 11.78 -0.59
CA LEU A 83 -9.44 11.19 -0.71
C LEU A 83 -8.37 12.13 -0.18
N ASP A 84 -8.46 13.41 -0.51
CA ASP A 84 -7.56 14.47 -0.04
C ASP A 84 -7.64 14.62 1.49
N ALA A 85 -8.84 14.79 2.03
CA ALA A 85 -9.06 14.91 3.46
C ALA A 85 -8.62 13.68 4.26
N ALA A 86 -8.74 12.48 3.69
CA ALA A 86 -8.31 11.24 4.31
C ALA A 86 -6.78 11.17 4.45
N ASN A 87 -6.04 11.79 3.54
CA ASN A 87 -4.56 11.80 3.50
C ASN A 87 -3.94 10.41 3.76
N VAL A 88 -4.50 9.40 3.11
CA VAL A 88 -4.04 8.01 3.21
C VAL A 88 -3.69 7.47 1.83
N PRO A 89 -2.70 6.57 1.73
CA PRO A 89 -2.39 5.92 0.47
C PRO A 89 -3.56 5.07 -0.01
N PHE A 90 -3.83 5.11 -1.30
CA PHE A 90 -4.88 4.32 -1.95
C PHE A 90 -4.37 3.63 -3.21
N PRO A 91 -5.01 2.54 -3.64
CA PRO A 91 -4.64 1.87 -4.87
C PRO A 91 -5.06 2.70 -6.09
N PHE A 92 -4.13 2.94 -6.98
CA PHE A 92 -4.37 3.45 -8.32
C PHE A 92 -4.25 2.32 -9.32
N VAL A 93 -5.32 2.06 -10.06
CA VAL A 93 -5.38 0.94 -11.00
C VAL A 93 -5.85 1.42 -12.36
N VAL A 94 -5.08 1.09 -13.39
CA VAL A 94 -5.46 1.32 -14.78
C VAL A 94 -5.54 -0.03 -15.49
N MET A 95 -6.74 -0.40 -15.92
CA MET A 95 -6.98 -1.60 -16.72
C MET A 95 -7.17 -1.25 -18.19
N ARG A 96 -6.50 -2.01 -19.04
CA ARG A 96 -6.56 -1.87 -20.49
C ARG A 96 -7.11 -3.15 -21.09
N MET A 97 -8.24 -3.04 -21.78
CA MET A 97 -8.94 -4.19 -22.33
C MET A 97 -9.10 -4.09 -23.84
N THR A 98 -9.04 -5.24 -24.51
CA THR A 98 -9.44 -5.34 -25.92
C THR A 98 -10.96 -5.26 -26.05
N PRO A 99 -11.51 -4.96 -27.25
CA PRO A 99 -12.96 -5.01 -27.48
C PRO A 99 -13.59 -6.36 -27.14
N ASN A 100 -12.82 -7.44 -27.23
CA ASN A 100 -13.26 -8.82 -26.92
C ASN A 100 -13.19 -9.16 -25.42
N GLY A 101 -12.99 -8.17 -24.54
CA GLY A 101 -12.97 -8.38 -23.09
C GLY A 101 -11.66 -8.95 -22.52
N LYS A 102 -10.63 -9.19 -23.35
CA LYS A 102 -9.33 -9.68 -22.86
C LYS A 102 -8.52 -8.53 -22.24
N VAL A 103 -8.06 -8.70 -21.01
CA VAL A 103 -7.13 -7.78 -20.37
C VAL A 103 -5.77 -7.87 -21.05
N LEU A 104 -5.24 -6.73 -21.49
CA LEU A 104 -3.91 -6.63 -22.10
C LEU A 104 -2.84 -6.55 -21.02
N PHE A 105 -2.87 -5.50 -20.24
CA PHE A 105 -2.03 -5.29 -19.07
C PHE A 105 -2.70 -4.28 -18.13
N PHE A 106 -2.35 -4.35 -16.90
CA PHE A 106 -2.82 -3.40 -15.90
C PHE A 106 -1.65 -2.73 -15.19
N THR A 107 -1.86 -1.49 -14.80
CA THR A 107 -0.95 -0.74 -13.94
C THR A 107 -1.61 -0.67 -12.58
N SER A 108 -0.96 -1.18 -11.55
CA SER A 108 -1.45 -1.12 -10.17
C SER A 108 -0.33 -0.67 -9.26
N MET A 109 -0.57 0.38 -8.47
CA MET A 109 0.37 0.89 -7.49
C MET A 109 -0.36 1.61 -6.37
N LEU A 110 0.26 1.66 -5.19
CA LEU A 110 -0.20 2.52 -4.10
C LEU A 110 0.30 3.93 -4.34
N VAL A 111 -0.60 4.89 -4.23
CA VAL A 111 -0.32 6.31 -4.45
C VAL A 111 -0.92 7.16 -3.35
N THR A 112 -0.39 8.37 -3.21
CA THR A 112 -1.00 9.48 -2.48
C THR A 112 -1.47 10.54 -3.45
N LEU A 113 -2.54 11.24 -3.12
CA LEU A 113 -2.95 12.44 -3.84
C LEU A 113 -2.05 13.58 -3.36
N GLU A 114 -1.31 14.19 -4.30
CA GLU A 114 -0.45 15.34 -3.98
C GLU A 114 -1.22 16.64 -4.14
N ASP A 115 -1.85 16.80 -5.29
CA ASP A 115 -2.71 17.92 -5.58
C ASP A 115 -3.75 17.57 -6.67
N TYR A 116 -4.78 18.38 -6.79
CA TYR A 116 -5.72 18.37 -7.89
C TYR A 116 -6.23 19.78 -8.19
N GLU A 117 -6.41 20.06 -9.45
CA GLU A 117 -6.95 21.34 -9.93
C GLU A 117 -8.28 21.09 -10.62
N LEU A 118 -9.29 21.86 -10.24
CA LEU A 118 -10.60 21.87 -10.89
C LEU A 118 -10.63 23.00 -11.92
N TYR A 119 -10.92 22.62 -13.14
CA TYR A 119 -11.00 23.57 -14.25
C TYR A 119 -12.37 23.49 -14.91
N GLU A 120 -13.07 24.61 -14.94
CA GLU A 120 -14.36 24.77 -15.61
C GLU A 120 -14.18 25.67 -16.82
N SER A 121 -14.67 25.24 -17.99
CA SER A 121 -14.61 26.00 -19.22
C SER A 121 -15.97 25.99 -19.91
N ALA A 122 -16.35 27.10 -20.46
CA ALA A 122 -17.57 27.21 -21.25
C ALA A 122 -17.57 26.28 -22.49
N GLU A 123 -16.39 25.90 -22.98
CA GLU A 123 -16.24 24.93 -24.09
C GLU A 123 -16.67 23.54 -23.70
N ASN A 124 -16.51 23.17 -22.41
CA ASN A 124 -16.89 21.87 -21.86
C ASN A 124 -18.35 21.84 -21.37
N GLY A 125 -19.09 22.93 -21.53
CA GLY A 125 -20.47 23.04 -21.10
C GLY A 125 -20.61 22.99 -19.58
N MET A 126 -21.30 21.95 -19.05
CA MET A 126 -21.51 21.75 -17.61
C MET A 126 -20.50 20.75 -16.99
N ASP A 127 -19.61 20.20 -17.78
CA ASP A 127 -18.64 19.20 -17.32
C ASP A 127 -17.42 19.88 -16.71
N VAL A 128 -16.83 19.21 -15.73
CA VAL A 128 -15.67 19.71 -15.00
C VAL A 128 -14.45 18.89 -15.38
N VAL A 129 -13.39 19.54 -15.78
CA VAL A 129 -12.08 18.91 -16.00
C VAL A 129 -11.30 18.96 -14.69
N VAL A 130 -10.72 17.85 -14.32
CA VAL A 130 -9.88 17.75 -13.13
C VAL A 130 -8.50 17.29 -13.56
N LYS A 131 -7.49 18.08 -13.25
CA LYS A 131 -6.10 17.67 -13.33
C LYS A 131 -5.70 17.06 -12.00
N ILE A 132 -5.16 15.85 -12.03
CA ILE A 132 -4.83 15.07 -10.84
C ILE A 132 -3.36 14.71 -10.87
N ASN A 133 -2.65 15.02 -9.79
CA ASN A 133 -1.27 14.66 -9.58
C ASN A 133 -1.17 13.68 -8.40
N LEU A 134 -0.62 12.50 -8.69
CA LEU A 134 -0.44 11.43 -7.73
C LEU A 134 1.04 11.09 -7.61
N LYS A 135 1.45 10.63 -6.44
CA LYS A 135 2.81 10.17 -6.19
C LYS A 135 2.81 8.75 -5.64
N GLU A 136 3.74 7.94 -6.12
CA GLU A 136 3.91 6.56 -5.64
C GLU A 136 4.18 6.55 -4.15
N TYR A 137 3.45 5.71 -3.42
CA TYR A 137 3.66 5.50 -2.00
C TYR A 137 4.39 4.18 -1.75
N ASN A 138 5.58 4.27 -1.17
CA ASN A 138 6.32 3.12 -0.68
C ASN A 138 6.23 3.08 0.85
N SER A 139 5.60 2.04 1.39
CA SER A 139 5.54 1.89 2.84
C SER A 139 6.95 1.68 3.40
N TYR A 140 7.33 2.50 4.35
CA TYR A 140 8.57 2.38 5.12
C TYR A 140 8.36 1.54 6.39
N GLY A 141 7.74 0.42 6.26
CA GLY A 141 7.47 -0.51 7.37
C GLY A 141 7.20 -1.89 6.81
N THR A 142 7.38 -2.90 7.61
CA THR A 142 7.30 -4.32 7.27
C THR A 142 6.18 -4.67 6.26
N SER A 143 6.50 -5.49 5.33
CA SER A 143 5.86 -5.98 4.09
C SER A 143 4.38 -6.42 4.10
N LEU A 144 3.52 -5.88 4.95
CA LEU A 144 2.08 -6.20 5.00
C LEU A 144 1.28 -5.69 3.78
N PHE A 145 1.82 -4.70 3.03
CA PHE A 145 1.07 -4.05 1.95
C PHE A 145 1.09 -4.74 0.59
N LYS A 146 1.97 -5.71 0.36
CA LYS A 146 1.96 -6.46 -0.92
C LYS A 146 0.69 -7.29 -1.12
N GLN A 147 0.07 -7.69 -0.04
CA GLN A 147 -1.14 -8.53 -0.05
C GLN A 147 -2.44 -7.73 -0.24
N VAL A 148 -2.46 -6.45 0.19
CA VAL A 148 -3.65 -5.59 0.11
C VAL A 148 -3.97 -5.16 -1.32
N ALA A 149 -2.96 -4.95 -2.17
CA ALA A 149 -3.19 -4.58 -3.57
C ALA A 149 -3.93 -5.66 -4.37
N MET A 150 -3.64 -6.94 -4.09
CA MET A 150 -4.32 -8.07 -4.75
C MET A 150 -5.73 -8.30 -4.22
N THR A 151 -5.96 -8.10 -2.90
CA THR A 151 -7.30 -8.24 -2.29
C THR A 151 -8.22 -7.07 -2.67
N ALA A 152 -7.69 -5.86 -2.84
CA ALA A 152 -8.48 -4.72 -3.31
C ALA A 152 -8.99 -4.92 -4.75
N LEU A 153 -8.19 -5.56 -5.61
CA LEU A 153 -8.63 -5.92 -6.97
C LEU A 153 -9.76 -6.96 -6.94
N GLY A 154 -9.68 -7.94 -6.02
CA GLY A 154 -10.75 -8.92 -5.79
C GLY A 154 -12.02 -8.32 -5.20
N ALA A 155 -11.90 -7.35 -4.30
CA ALA A 155 -13.02 -6.64 -3.69
C ALA A 155 -13.74 -5.71 -4.68
N LEU A 156 -13.02 -5.09 -5.62
CA LEU A 156 -13.60 -4.30 -6.70
C LEU A 156 -14.41 -5.17 -7.68
N ALA A 157 -14.00 -6.43 -7.87
CA ALA A 157 -14.73 -7.38 -8.73
C ALA A 157 -16.00 -7.94 -8.07
N THR A 158 -16.09 -7.92 -6.72
CA THR A 158 -17.22 -8.48 -5.96
C THR A 158 -18.11 -7.44 -5.29
N GLY A 159 -17.81 -6.13 -5.44
CA GLY A 159 -18.63 -5.05 -4.88
C GLY A 159 -18.60 -4.91 -3.35
N THR A 160 -17.74 -5.64 -2.66
CA THR A 160 -17.60 -5.56 -1.20
C THR A 160 -16.32 -4.79 -0.83
N ALA A 161 -16.46 -3.51 -0.55
CA ALA A 161 -15.40 -2.68 -0.02
C ALA A 161 -15.13 -3.03 1.45
N ALA A 162 -14.11 -3.81 1.72
CA ALA A 162 -13.59 -3.97 3.08
C ALA A 162 -12.75 -2.76 3.43
N LEU A 163 -13.25 -1.92 4.34
CA LEU A 163 -12.49 -0.84 4.97
C LEU A 163 -11.34 -1.47 5.77
N VAL A 164 -10.13 -1.31 5.28
CA VAL A 164 -8.93 -1.67 6.05
C VAL A 164 -8.71 -0.58 7.09
N SER A 165 -9.21 -0.80 8.29
CA SER A 165 -8.86 0.02 9.44
C SER A 165 -7.37 -0.12 9.74
N LYS A 166 -6.68 1.01 9.87
CA LYS A 166 -5.29 1.10 10.30
C LYS A 166 -5.22 0.77 11.79
N THR A 167 -5.23 -0.50 12.13
CA THR A 167 -4.78 -0.94 13.45
C THR A 167 -3.26 -0.83 13.46
N ARG A 168 -2.75 0.09 14.26
CA ARG A 168 -1.38 0.05 14.75
C ARG A 168 -1.29 -1.19 15.64
N ASP A 169 -1.05 -2.34 15.06
CA ASP A 169 -0.59 -3.46 15.84
C ASP A 169 0.83 -3.16 16.26
N SER A 170 0.92 -2.63 17.47
CA SER A 170 2.07 -2.77 18.34
C SER A 170 2.17 -4.23 18.78
N SER A 171 1.99 -5.18 17.87
CA SER A 171 2.30 -6.56 18.11
C SER A 171 3.78 -6.70 17.92
N THR A 172 4.50 -6.65 19.03
CA THR A 172 5.78 -7.29 19.21
C THR A 172 5.73 -8.59 18.43
N LYS A 173 6.50 -8.68 17.36
CA LYS A 173 6.70 -9.91 16.59
C LYS A 173 7.20 -10.97 17.56
N THR A 174 6.31 -11.78 18.09
CA THR A 174 6.67 -12.99 18.78
C THR A 174 7.28 -13.92 17.75
N THR A 175 8.57 -13.75 17.50
CA THR A 175 9.35 -14.83 16.95
C THR A 175 9.26 -15.92 18.00
N ASN A 176 8.66 -17.07 17.66
CA ASN A 176 8.66 -18.25 18.51
C ASN A 176 10.12 -18.62 18.78
N LYS A 177 10.72 -17.98 19.79
CA LYS A 177 12.10 -18.21 20.18
C LYS A 177 12.11 -19.51 20.97
N THR A 178 12.73 -20.53 20.42
CA THR A 178 12.88 -21.81 21.08
C THR A 178 14.30 -21.97 21.58
N TYR A 179 14.47 -22.64 22.70
CA TYR A 179 15.75 -22.95 23.29
C TYR A 179 15.85 -24.47 23.63
N THR A 180 16.91 -25.12 23.24
CA THR A 180 17.17 -26.53 23.59
C THR A 180 18.02 -26.58 24.86
N VAL A 181 17.50 -27.23 25.88
CA VAL A 181 18.15 -27.37 27.19
C VAL A 181 19.47 -28.14 27.09
N LYS A 182 20.53 -27.56 27.61
CA LYS A 182 21.87 -28.18 27.68
C LYS A 182 22.16 -28.73 29.09
N LYS A 183 23.16 -29.57 29.20
CA LYS A 183 23.60 -30.11 30.49
C LYS A 183 24.03 -29.00 31.44
N GLY A 184 23.43 -28.93 32.63
CA GLY A 184 23.67 -27.89 33.62
C GLY A 184 22.76 -26.65 33.52
N ASP A 185 21.86 -26.61 32.57
CA ASP A 185 20.89 -25.50 32.46
C ASP A 185 19.79 -25.61 33.50
N THR A 186 19.35 -24.46 33.99
CA THR A 186 18.15 -24.28 34.81
C THR A 186 17.20 -23.30 34.14
N LEU A 187 15.88 -23.43 34.37
CA LEU A 187 14.92 -22.48 33.81
C LEU A 187 15.22 -21.04 34.21
N TRP A 188 15.67 -20.80 35.43
CA TRP A 188 16.10 -19.50 35.91
C TRP A 188 17.30 -18.96 35.13
N GLY A 189 18.32 -19.82 34.91
CA GLY A 189 19.52 -19.46 34.14
C GLY A 189 19.22 -19.16 32.70
N ILE A 190 18.34 -19.93 32.07
CA ILE A 190 17.87 -19.72 30.69
C ILE A 190 17.10 -18.40 30.62
N ALA A 191 16.17 -18.15 31.57
CA ALA A 191 15.40 -16.88 31.62
C ALA A 191 16.32 -15.67 31.79
N LYS A 192 17.30 -15.74 32.67
CA LYS A 192 18.27 -14.66 32.90
C LYS A 192 19.13 -14.40 31.66
N ARG A 193 19.54 -15.41 30.94
CA ARG A 193 20.37 -15.29 29.73
C ARG A 193 19.57 -14.72 28.53
N GLU A 194 18.34 -15.20 28.33
CA GLU A 194 17.54 -14.88 27.15
C GLU A 194 16.70 -13.61 27.30
N PHE A 195 16.31 -13.28 28.53
CA PHE A 195 15.47 -12.12 28.85
C PHE A 195 16.11 -11.10 29.76
N ASN A 196 17.35 -11.35 30.20
CA ASN A 196 18.06 -10.58 31.23
C ASN A 196 17.30 -10.49 32.58
N ASP A 197 16.30 -11.36 32.76
CA ASP A 197 15.44 -11.42 33.93
C ASP A 197 15.19 -12.87 34.33
N GLY A 198 15.76 -13.28 35.47
CA GLY A 198 15.62 -14.66 35.98
C GLY A 198 14.19 -14.97 36.44
N GLN A 199 13.38 -14.01 36.84
CA GLN A 199 12.00 -14.23 37.33
C GLN A 199 11.05 -14.73 36.24
N LYS A 200 11.38 -14.52 34.99
CA LYS A 200 10.61 -15.02 33.83
C LYS A 200 10.64 -16.53 33.66
N TYR A 201 11.40 -17.26 34.48
CA TYR A 201 11.35 -18.72 34.50
C TYR A 201 9.95 -19.28 34.73
N LYS A 202 9.10 -18.55 35.49
CA LYS A 202 7.70 -18.92 35.74
C LYS A 202 6.85 -18.86 34.48
N ASP A 203 7.09 -17.87 33.63
CA ASP A 203 6.37 -17.71 32.37
C ASP A 203 6.80 -18.76 31.37
N ILE A 204 8.10 -19.07 31.30
CA ILE A 204 8.62 -20.16 30.47
C ILE A 204 8.02 -21.51 30.93
N ALA A 205 7.94 -21.76 32.26
CA ALA A 205 7.35 -22.98 32.78
C ALA A 205 5.88 -23.12 32.38
N LYS A 206 5.07 -22.04 32.50
CA LYS A 206 3.67 -22.02 32.08
C LYS A 206 3.51 -22.24 30.57
N LEU A 207 4.32 -21.55 29.78
CA LEU A 207 4.26 -21.63 28.31
C LEU A 207 4.56 -23.04 27.79
N ASN A 208 5.36 -23.79 28.51
CA ASN A 208 5.79 -25.17 28.18
C ASN A 208 5.07 -26.26 29.00
N ASN A 209 4.06 -25.92 29.79
CA ASN A 209 3.31 -26.85 30.65
C ASN A 209 4.21 -27.64 31.61
N ILE A 210 5.27 -27.01 32.13
CA ILE A 210 6.22 -27.62 33.05
C ILE A 210 5.68 -27.46 34.48
N ALA A 211 5.20 -28.56 35.06
CA ALA A 211 4.66 -28.58 36.43
C ALA A 211 5.72 -28.31 37.50
N ASN A 212 6.96 -28.77 37.29
CA ASN A 212 8.08 -28.55 38.21
C ASN A 212 9.25 -27.88 37.49
N PRO A 213 9.51 -26.58 37.73
CA PRO A 213 10.60 -25.84 37.09
C PRO A 213 12.00 -26.38 37.30
N ASN A 214 12.19 -27.20 38.35
CA ASN A 214 13.47 -27.81 38.69
C ASN A 214 13.71 -29.16 37.96
N LYS A 215 12.72 -29.65 37.22
CA LYS A 215 12.77 -30.90 36.47
C LYS A 215 12.69 -30.69 34.97
N ILE A 216 13.73 -30.13 34.39
CA ILE A 216 13.91 -30.03 32.94
C ILE A 216 14.92 -31.09 32.47
N GLN A 217 14.71 -31.56 31.23
CA GLN A 217 15.60 -32.62 30.68
C GLN A 217 16.55 -32.01 29.63
N VAL A 218 17.76 -32.53 29.59
CA VAL A 218 18.73 -32.19 28.55
C VAL A 218 18.17 -32.62 27.19
N GLY A 219 18.21 -31.73 26.21
CA GLY A 219 17.60 -31.95 24.90
C GLY A 219 16.12 -31.49 24.77
N GLN A 220 15.48 -31.13 25.89
CA GLN A 220 14.11 -30.59 25.86
C GLN A 220 14.09 -29.24 25.14
N VAL A 221 13.14 -29.07 24.20
CA VAL A 221 12.93 -27.81 23.48
C VAL A 221 11.92 -26.97 24.25
N LEU A 222 12.33 -25.79 24.69
CA LEU A 222 11.50 -24.82 25.40
C LEU A 222 11.09 -23.70 24.47
N ARG A 223 9.80 -23.35 24.52
CA ARG A 223 9.30 -22.09 23.91
C ARG A 223 9.58 -20.95 24.87
N LEU A 224 10.20 -19.89 24.38
CA LEU A 224 10.59 -18.73 25.19
C LEU A 224 9.63 -17.54 25.02
N SER A 225 8.84 -17.52 23.94
CA SER A 225 7.82 -16.51 23.64
C SER A 225 6.71 -17.10 22.77
#